data_e163dbb718b19f9ac1ae20c2efc64d3c
#
_entry.id   e163dbb718b19f9ac1ae20c2efc64d3c
#
_cell.length_a   1.000
_cell.length_b   1.000
_cell.length_c   1.000
_cell.angle_alpha   90.00
_cell.angle_beta   90.00
_cell.angle_gamma   90.00
#
_symmetry.space_group_name_H-M   'P 1'
#
loop_
_entity.id
_entity.type
_entity.pdbx_description
1 polymer ?
#
loop_
_entity_poly.entity_id
_entity_poly.type
_entity_poly.pdbx_seq_one_letter_code
_entity_poly.pdbx_strand_id
1 'polypeptide(L)'
;QIKIYFDEYIKLKDVNQKLVISPPQKNDPILTPVGTASKFITLKILDTLDANTTYAFNFGNSIVDNNEENKLENFKYVFSTGTYIDSLNLAGEVTDPKLKKIEKGIDVMLYEYNASFTDSVIYKQKPRYIANTLDSTLFELTNLREGKYLLIALKDANNNKIYNPEIDKIGFIKDTIVLPTDQKYNFTIFKEVPKLKVFRPKEVSKGRIHFGFEGDASAINIELLTQKPADFKSQIVFEKDKDTLNYWYTPFEADSLNFLVSKNDYAENFTLKPRSTKIDSLKITQNATGILHLIDTFSIATNTPIVNFDKTKINIINITEKDTTVVDFRETLSETKTKLTLNFDKKHNTEYNFELKAKAITDIFGLSNDSIVYKLKTKTPEDYGIINIDFTSTKNTALIIELLNDKDVLIRLVKIDKPQKVSFNLLSPGNYGIRVTLDENNNGVWDTGSFLDKRQPETVKYFDKKIELRANWDVNETFSLD
;
A
#
# COMPACT_ATOMS: atom_id res chain seq x y z
N GLN A 1 -34.02 27.08 6.58
CA GLN A 1 -32.86 27.77 7.13
C GLN A 1 -32.88 27.66 8.66
N ILE A 2 -31.76 27.23 9.25
CA ILE A 2 -31.58 27.00 10.69
C ILE A 2 -30.46 27.91 11.16
N LYS A 3 -30.62 28.56 12.32
CA LYS A 3 -29.56 29.29 13.00
C LYS A 3 -29.16 28.56 14.28
N ILE A 4 -27.88 28.29 14.44
CA ILE A 4 -27.30 27.65 15.63
C ILE A 4 -26.48 28.72 16.35
N TYR A 5 -26.84 29.05 17.58
CA TYR A 5 -26.20 30.09 18.38
C TYR A 5 -25.20 29.52 19.36
N PHE A 6 -24.14 30.26 19.62
CA PHE A 6 -23.06 29.97 20.57
C PHE A 6 -22.92 31.13 21.55
N ASP A 7 -22.49 30.86 22.73
CA ASP A 7 -22.21 31.84 23.77
C ASP A 7 -20.94 32.65 23.47
N GLU A 8 -20.01 32.06 22.71
CA GLU A 8 -18.74 32.69 22.30
C GLU A 8 -18.65 32.93 20.79
N TYR A 9 -17.63 33.70 20.37
CA TYR A 9 -17.31 33.82 18.95
C TYR A 9 -16.58 32.57 18.44
N ILE A 10 -17.14 31.94 17.46
CA ILE A 10 -16.58 30.73 16.84
C ILE A 10 -16.19 30.97 15.38
N LYS A 11 -15.34 30.08 14.86
CA LYS A 11 -15.01 29.97 13.43
C LYS A 11 -15.25 28.56 12.93
N LEU A 12 -15.60 28.43 11.65
CA LEU A 12 -15.66 27.16 10.97
C LEU A 12 -14.31 26.91 10.25
N LYS A 13 -13.63 25.80 10.62
CA LYS A 13 -12.38 25.35 9.99
C LYS A 13 -12.58 24.00 9.29
N ASP A 14 -12.24 23.95 8.01
CA ASP A 14 -12.30 22.72 7.18
C ASP A 14 -13.68 22.04 7.21
N VAL A 15 -14.76 22.83 7.37
CA VAL A 15 -16.10 22.30 7.59
C VAL A 15 -16.59 21.42 6.43
N ASN A 16 -16.21 21.72 5.20
CA ASN A 16 -16.61 20.91 4.03
C ASN A 16 -16.01 19.49 4.04
N GLN A 17 -14.91 19.27 4.78
CA GLN A 17 -14.29 17.96 4.94
C GLN A 17 -14.76 17.22 6.20
N LYS A 18 -15.21 17.97 7.22
CA LYS A 18 -15.51 17.44 8.55
C LYS A 18 -17.00 17.32 8.87
N LEU A 19 -17.84 18.06 8.15
CA LEU A 19 -19.29 17.97 8.33
C LEU A 19 -19.79 16.65 7.77
N VAL A 20 -20.39 15.85 8.64
CA VAL A 20 -21.06 14.60 8.29
C VAL A 20 -22.55 14.76 8.51
N ILE A 21 -23.33 14.49 7.46
CA ILE A 21 -24.80 14.63 7.48
C ILE A 21 -25.44 13.25 7.33
N SER A 22 -26.32 12.92 8.25
CA SER A 22 -27.04 11.65 8.26
C SER A 22 -28.55 11.90 8.33
N PRO A 23 -29.36 11.44 7.34
CA PRO A 23 -28.99 10.91 6.04
C PRO A 23 -28.26 11.92 5.17
N PRO A 24 -27.30 11.48 4.30
CA PRO A 24 -26.58 12.37 3.40
C PRO A 24 -27.53 13.09 2.43
N GLN A 25 -27.26 14.37 2.20
CA GLN A 25 -28.02 15.18 1.26
C GLN A 25 -27.51 14.98 -0.18
N LYS A 26 -28.39 15.22 -1.15
CA LYS A 26 -28.00 15.23 -2.58
C LYS A 26 -27.12 16.43 -2.89
N ASN A 27 -27.51 17.60 -2.37
CA ASN A 27 -26.78 18.85 -2.47
C ASN A 27 -26.26 19.24 -1.07
N ASP A 28 -24.98 19.58 -0.96
CA ASP A 28 -24.42 20.01 0.30
C ASP A 28 -25.11 21.30 0.79
N PRO A 29 -25.39 21.43 2.10
CA PRO A 29 -26.00 22.63 2.64
C PRO A 29 -25.05 23.82 2.62
N ILE A 30 -25.57 25.01 2.54
CA ILE A 30 -24.77 26.23 2.62
C ILE A 30 -24.64 26.62 4.09
N LEU A 31 -23.39 26.72 4.55
CA LEU A 31 -23.03 27.22 5.88
C LEU A 31 -22.50 28.64 5.81
N THR A 32 -22.94 29.51 6.72
CA THR A 32 -22.43 30.90 6.82
C THR A 32 -22.41 31.38 8.26
N PRO A 33 -21.39 32.16 8.65
CA PRO A 33 -20.20 32.52 7.89
C PRO A 33 -19.14 31.41 7.92
N VAL A 34 -18.31 31.34 6.88
CA VAL A 34 -17.14 30.45 6.85
C VAL A 34 -15.87 31.30 6.92
N GLY A 35 -14.93 30.94 7.81
CA GLY A 35 -13.64 31.62 7.98
C GLY A 35 -13.71 32.96 8.71
N THR A 36 -14.88 33.47 9.04
CA THR A 36 -15.08 34.71 9.81
C THR A 36 -15.71 34.37 11.16
N ALA A 37 -15.27 35.05 12.21
CA ALA A 37 -15.81 34.85 13.55
C ALA A 37 -17.27 35.29 13.64
N SER A 38 -18.11 34.50 14.32
CA SER A 38 -19.52 34.77 14.53
C SER A 38 -20.02 34.08 15.81
N LYS A 39 -21.05 34.60 16.42
CA LYS A 39 -21.78 33.92 17.51
C LYS A 39 -22.89 32.98 17.01
N PHE A 40 -23.01 32.77 15.72
CA PHE A 40 -23.98 31.85 15.16
C PHE A 40 -23.48 31.30 13.83
N ILE A 41 -23.98 30.09 13.50
CA ILE A 41 -23.88 29.48 12.19
C ILE A 41 -25.28 29.44 11.57
N THR A 42 -25.38 29.84 10.33
CA THR A 42 -26.60 29.66 9.54
C THR A 42 -26.41 28.44 8.63
N LEU A 43 -27.29 27.46 8.77
CA LEU A 43 -27.39 26.25 7.96
C LEU A 43 -28.57 26.39 7.01
N LYS A 44 -28.32 26.44 5.71
CA LYS A 44 -29.36 26.44 4.67
C LYS A 44 -29.37 25.11 3.94
N ILE A 45 -30.37 24.30 4.22
CA ILE A 45 -30.62 23.03 3.54
C ILE A 45 -31.19 23.35 2.16
N LEU A 46 -30.68 22.71 1.13
CA LEU A 46 -31.05 22.93 -0.27
C LEU A 46 -32.04 21.86 -0.78
N ASP A 47 -31.98 20.66 -0.21
CA ASP A 47 -32.81 19.55 -0.61
C ASP A 47 -34.17 19.56 0.10
N THR A 48 -35.17 18.91 -0.51
CA THR A 48 -36.41 18.55 0.15
C THR A 48 -36.15 17.43 1.13
N LEU A 49 -36.53 17.62 2.39
CA LEU A 49 -36.36 16.63 3.44
C LEU A 49 -37.41 15.53 3.37
N ASP A 50 -37.01 14.29 3.64
CA ASP A 50 -37.91 13.17 3.77
C ASP A 50 -38.82 13.33 4.98
N ALA A 51 -40.09 12.88 4.88
CA ALA A 51 -41.01 12.88 6.01
C ALA A 51 -40.60 11.83 7.05
N ASN A 52 -40.96 12.09 8.32
CA ASN A 52 -40.71 11.20 9.46
C ASN A 52 -39.25 10.71 9.54
N THR A 53 -38.31 11.62 9.35
CA THR A 53 -36.89 11.31 9.27
C THR A 53 -36.12 12.19 10.26
N THR A 54 -35.22 11.54 11.01
CA THR A 54 -34.26 12.23 11.89
C THR A 54 -33.05 12.60 11.09
N TYR A 55 -32.65 13.88 11.11
CA TYR A 55 -31.47 14.44 10.50
C TYR A 55 -30.44 14.83 11.55
N ALA A 56 -29.22 14.38 11.38
CA ALA A 56 -28.08 14.75 12.24
C ALA A 56 -27.01 15.43 11.40
N PHE A 57 -26.62 16.64 11.79
CA PHE A 57 -25.51 17.40 11.21
C PHE A 57 -24.38 17.39 12.23
N ASN A 58 -23.40 16.52 12.03
CA ASN A 58 -22.24 16.39 12.90
C ASN A 58 -21.08 17.22 12.33
N PHE A 59 -20.72 18.26 13.06
CA PHE A 59 -19.63 19.19 12.68
C PHE A 59 -18.23 18.64 12.99
N GLY A 60 -18.14 17.47 13.63
CA GLY A 60 -16.86 16.88 14.05
C GLY A 60 -16.09 17.84 14.95
N ASN A 61 -14.88 18.19 14.53
CA ASN A 61 -14.02 19.17 15.18
C ASN A 61 -13.82 20.44 14.31
N SER A 62 -14.80 20.80 13.48
CA SER A 62 -14.72 21.97 12.58
C SER A 62 -15.09 23.28 13.26
N ILE A 63 -15.81 23.26 14.37
CA ILE A 63 -16.15 24.44 15.14
C ILE A 63 -15.02 24.71 16.13
N VAL A 64 -14.42 25.88 16.05
CA VAL A 64 -13.35 26.28 16.95
C VAL A 64 -13.67 27.65 17.56
N ASP A 65 -13.28 27.88 18.82
CA ASP A 65 -13.29 29.20 19.41
C ASP A 65 -12.41 30.18 18.63
N ASN A 66 -12.84 31.44 18.56
CA ASN A 66 -12.13 32.45 17.77
C ASN A 66 -10.78 32.88 18.38
N ASN A 67 -10.66 32.87 19.71
CA ASN A 67 -9.54 33.47 20.41
C ASN A 67 -8.42 32.48 20.66
N GLU A 68 -8.77 31.32 21.22
CA GLU A 68 -7.82 30.28 21.64
C GLU A 68 -7.75 29.12 20.67
N GLU A 69 -8.66 29.05 19.69
CA GLU A 69 -8.79 27.96 18.70
C GLU A 69 -9.13 26.56 19.31
N ASN A 70 -9.67 26.57 20.55
CA ASN A 70 -10.17 25.36 21.17
C ASN A 70 -11.28 24.74 20.31
N LYS A 71 -11.23 23.44 20.12
CA LYS A 71 -12.19 22.72 19.28
C LYS A 71 -13.42 22.34 20.10
N LEU A 72 -14.63 22.64 19.59
CA LEU A 72 -15.85 22.02 20.07
C LEU A 72 -15.99 20.65 19.42
N GLU A 73 -15.62 19.62 20.16
CA GLU A 73 -15.54 18.25 19.61
C GLU A 73 -16.95 17.63 19.50
N ASN A 74 -17.19 16.96 18.37
CA ASN A 74 -18.39 16.16 18.11
C ASN A 74 -19.72 16.91 18.26
N PHE A 75 -19.72 18.23 18.03
CA PHE A 75 -20.98 19.00 18.08
C PHE A 75 -21.93 18.49 16.98
N LYS A 76 -23.15 18.12 17.41
CA LYS A 76 -24.22 17.63 16.52
C LYS A 76 -25.45 18.52 16.68
N TYR A 77 -26.00 18.94 15.55
CA TYR A 77 -27.33 19.52 15.48
C TYR A 77 -28.31 18.48 14.93
N VAL A 78 -29.29 18.08 15.73
CA VAL A 78 -30.25 17.00 15.39
C VAL A 78 -31.68 17.53 15.42
N PHE A 79 -32.44 17.20 14.40
CA PHE A 79 -33.88 17.46 14.35
C PHE A 79 -34.62 16.36 13.59
N SER A 80 -35.94 16.33 13.72
CA SER A 80 -36.80 15.39 12.99
C SER A 80 -37.87 16.13 12.21
N THR A 81 -38.22 15.59 11.04
CA THR A 81 -39.42 16.00 10.27
C THR A 81 -40.68 15.25 10.72
N GLY A 82 -40.54 14.32 11.67
CA GLY A 82 -41.62 13.60 12.32
C GLY A 82 -41.91 14.10 13.74
N THR A 83 -42.56 13.27 14.52
CA THR A 83 -43.00 13.59 15.89
C THR A 83 -41.97 13.23 16.97
N TYR A 84 -40.93 12.48 16.62
CA TYR A 84 -39.88 12.04 17.55
C TYR A 84 -38.52 12.04 16.85
N ILE A 85 -37.43 11.99 17.63
CA ILE A 85 -36.06 11.83 17.18
C ILE A 85 -35.68 10.37 17.45
N ASP A 86 -35.16 9.69 16.42
CA ASP A 86 -34.60 8.34 16.56
C ASP A 86 -33.40 8.36 17.54
N SER A 87 -33.26 7.36 18.40
CA SER A 87 -32.32 7.38 19.53
C SER A 87 -31.38 6.18 19.63
N LEU A 88 -31.52 5.19 18.73
CA LEU A 88 -30.60 4.04 18.74
C LEU A 88 -29.18 4.45 18.31
N ASN A 89 -28.21 3.69 18.76
CA ASN A 89 -26.81 3.88 18.39
C ASN A 89 -26.13 2.57 18.03
N LEU A 90 -24.96 2.68 17.37
CA LEU A 90 -24.09 1.59 17.01
C LEU A 90 -22.64 2.09 17.11
N ALA A 91 -21.79 1.35 17.81
CA ALA A 91 -20.41 1.73 18.01
C ALA A 91 -19.45 0.59 17.71
N GLY A 92 -18.20 0.94 17.51
CA GLY A 92 -17.14 -0.04 17.26
C GLY A 92 -15.81 0.60 16.91
N GLU A 93 -14.96 -0.21 16.27
CA GLU A 93 -13.62 0.18 15.86
C GLU A 93 -13.33 -0.25 14.42
N VAL A 94 -12.65 0.64 13.67
CA VAL A 94 -12.19 0.34 12.31
C VAL A 94 -10.69 0.60 12.22
N THR A 95 -9.95 -0.40 11.70
CA THR A 95 -8.50 -0.32 11.54
C THR A 95 -8.08 -0.71 10.13
N ASP A 96 -6.88 -0.27 9.71
CA ASP A 96 -6.22 -0.81 8.53
C ASP A 96 -5.18 -1.84 8.98
N PRO A 97 -5.29 -3.12 8.58
CA PRO A 97 -4.42 -4.17 9.08
C PRO A 97 -2.97 -4.04 8.61
N LYS A 98 -2.70 -3.26 7.56
CA LYS A 98 -1.34 -3.03 7.05
C LYS A 98 -0.66 -1.79 7.62
N LEU A 99 -1.39 -0.97 8.36
CA LEU A 99 -0.86 0.25 8.95
C LEU A 99 -0.74 0.11 10.46
N LYS A 100 0.47 0.35 10.99
CA LYS A 100 0.68 0.49 12.44
C LYS A 100 0.12 1.80 12.98
N LYS A 101 0.00 2.81 12.11
CA LYS A 101 -0.55 4.12 12.44
C LYS A 101 -2.07 4.13 12.22
N ILE A 102 -2.76 4.95 13.02
CA ILE A 102 -4.21 5.15 12.85
C ILE A 102 -4.47 5.73 11.45
N GLU A 103 -5.28 5.04 10.67
CA GLU A 103 -5.86 5.57 9.44
C GLU A 103 -6.98 6.53 9.82
N LYS A 104 -6.80 7.82 9.51
CA LYS A 104 -7.73 8.88 9.90
C LYS A 104 -8.86 9.07 8.91
N GLY A 105 -10.01 9.55 9.39
CA GLY A 105 -11.10 9.98 8.53
C GLY A 105 -11.72 8.83 7.74
N ILE A 106 -12.04 7.73 8.39
CA ILE A 106 -12.79 6.61 7.81
C ILE A 106 -14.27 6.89 8.00
N ASP A 107 -15.06 6.84 6.94
CA ASP A 107 -16.49 6.93 6.99
C ASP A 107 -17.09 5.56 7.29
N VAL A 108 -17.94 5.48 8.34
CA VAL A 108 -18.67 4.28 8.71
C VAL A 108 -20.12 4.47 8.34
N MET A 109 -20.67 3.53 7.58
CA MET A 109 -21.89 3.70 6.81
C MET A 109 -22.87 2.55 7.05
N LEU A 110 -24.17 2.89 7.20
CA LEU A 110 -25.25 1.91 7.21
C LEU A 110 -26.15 2.09 5.99
N TYR A 111 -26.33 1.01 5.26
CA TYR A 111 -27.31 0.87 4.18
C TYR A 111 -28.48 0.04 4.66
N GLU A 112 -29.71 0.49 4.41
CA GLU A 112 -30.90 -0.28 4.75
C GLU A 112 -30.93 -1.61 4.01
N TYR A 113 -31.13 -2.70 4.75
CA TYR A 113 -31.24 -4.05 4.20
C TYR A 113 -32.71 -4.45 4.11
N ASN A 114 -33.35 -4.11 3.00
CA ASN A 114 -34.75 -4.34 2.73
C ASN A 114 -34.97 -5.26 1.51
N ALA A 115 -36.21 -5.52 1.10
CA ALA A 115 -36.53 -6.42 0.00
C ALA A 115 -35.94 -5.97 -1.37
N SER A 116 -35.61 -4.69 -1.55
CA SER A 116 -34.97 -4.14 -2.76
C SER A 116 -33.45 -4.04 -2.68
N PHE A 117 -32.85 -4.48 -1.57
CA PHE A 117 -31.43 -4.41 -1.36
C PHE A 117 -30.66 -5.29 -2.37
N THR A 118 -29.60 -4.72 -2.94
CA THR A 118 -28.61 -5.45 -3.73
C THR A 118 -27.22 -4.94 -3.37
N ASP A 119 -26.21 -5.79 -3.44
CA ASP A 119 -24.81 -5.40 -3.15
C ASP A 119 -24.30 -4.24 -4.03
N SER A 120 -24.96 -4.00 -5.16
CA SER A 120 -24.61 -2.87 -6.04
C SER A 120 -24.95 -1.49 -5.45
N VAL A 121 -25.70 -1.41 -4.36
CA VAL A 121 -26.12 -0.14 -3.74
C VAL A 121 -24.92 0.71 -3.33
N ILE A 122 -23.87 0.10 -2.78
CA ILE A 122 -22.69 0.81 -2.30
C ILE A 122 -21.90 1.52 -3.41
N TYR A 123 -22.04 1.07 -4.66
CA TYR A 123 -21.39 1.65 -5.85
C TYR A 123 -22.23 2.76 -6.52
N LYS A 124 -23.50 2.95 -6.09
CA LYS A 124 -24.44 3.82 -6.80
C LYS A 124 -25.16 4.84 -5.92
N GLN A 125 -25.28 4.55 -4.64
CA GLN A 125 -26.09 5.35 -3.73
C GLN A 125 -25.31 5.69 -2.45
N LYS A 126 -25.61 6.86 -1.89
CA LYS A 126 -25.12 7.23 -0.57
C LYS A 126 -25.83 6.37 0.51
N PRO A 127 -25.18 6.13 1.67
CA PRO A 127 -25.77 5.34 2.76
C PRO A 127 -26.95 6.06 3.43
N ARG A 128 -27.74 5.35 4.24
CA ARG A 128 -28.77 5.98 5.08
C ARG A 128 -28.18 6.73 6.27
N TYR A 129 -27.20 6.12 6.93
CA TYR A 129 -26.52 6.72 8.08
C TYR A 129 -25.02 6.68 7.87
N ILE A 130 -24.34 7.72 8.40
CA ILE A 130 -22.90 7.86 8.27
C ILE A 130 -22.32 8.52 9.52
N ALA A 131 -21.16 8.03 9.94
CA ALA A 131 -20.29 8.65 10.93
C ALA A 131 -18.87 8.64 10.40
N ASN A 132 -17.98 9.42 10.99
CA ASN A 132 -16.55 9.46 10.61
C ASN A 132 -15.70 9.25 11.85
N THR A 133 -14.61 8.48 11.72
CA THR A 133 -13.67 8.20 12.82
C THR A 133 -12.80 9.40 13.20
N LEU A 134 -12.72 10.44 12.37
CA LEU A 134 -11.85 11.60 12.52
C LEU A 134 -10.38 11.19 12.75
N ASP A 135 -9.85 11.51 13.93
CA ASP A 135 -8.46 11.23 14.33
C ASP A 135 -8.30 9.94 15.17
N SER A 136 -9.34 9.09 15.22
CA SER A 136 -9.43 7.86 16.02
C SER A 136 -9.65 6.63 15.13
N THR A 137 -9.63 5.45 15.72
CA THR A 137 -10.13 4.20 15.14
C THR A 137 -11.59 3.94 15.53
N LEU A 138 -12.07 4.64 16.55
CA LEU A 138 -13.42 4.45 17.11
C LEU A 138 -14.46 5.20 16.28
N PHE A 139 -15.63 4.61 16.16
CA PHE A 139 -16.80 5.24 15.56
C PHE A 139 -18.05 5.08 16.42
N GLU A 140 -18.96 6.02 16.29
CA GLU A 140 -20.30 5.95 16.85
C GLU A 140 -21.32 6.52 15.87
N LEU A 141 -22.22 5.67 15.39
CA LEU A 141 -23.41 6.05 14.64
C LEU A 141 -24.55 6.27 15.64
N THR A 142 -25.20 7.42 15.57
CA THR A 142 -26.27 7.81 16.51
C THR A 142 -27.53 8.19 15.75
N ASN A 143 -28.64 8.31 16.49
CA ASN A 143 -29.94 8.68 15.92
C ASN A 143 -30.42 7.69 14.85
N LEU A 144 -30.21 6.40 15.12
CA LEU A 144 -30.57 5.33 14.24
C LEU A 144 -31.99 4.86 14.51
N ARG A 145 -32.68 4.41 13.45
CA ARG A 145 -33.96 3.74 13.53
C ARG A 145 -33.77 2.23 13.66
N GLU A 146 -34.71 1.59 14.31
CA GLU A 146 -34.85 0.12 14.31
C GLU A 146 -34.91 -0.42 12.86
N GLY A 147 -34.24 -1.54 12.60
CA GLY A 147 -34.22 -2.15 11.27
C GLY A 147 -33.04 -3.06 11.03
N LYS A 148 -32.90 -3.52 9.77
CA LYS A 148 -31.78 -4.32 9.30
C LYS A 148 -30.87 -3.48 8.40
N TYR A 149 -29.56 -3.62 8.57
CA TYR A 149 -28.60 -2.79 7.89
C TYR A 149 -27.38 -3.60 7.44
N LEU A 150 -26.78 -3.18 6.33
CA LEU A 150 -25.40 -3.53 5.96
C LEU A 150 -24.48 -2.47 6.56
N LEU A 151 -23.47 -2.89 7.35
CA LEU A 151 -22.43 -2.03 7.92
C LEU A 151 -21.16 -2.12 7.07
N ILE A 152 -20.72 -0.99 6.56
CA ILE A 152 -19.43 -0.87 5.87
C ILE A 152 -18.62 0.29 6.44
N ALA A 153 -17.31 0.25 6.21
CA ALA A 153 -16.41 1.38 6.39
C ALA A 153 -15.73 1.72 5.07
N LEU A 154 -15.51 3.00 4.84
CA LEU A 154 -14.95 3.49 3.60
C LEU A 154 -13.86 4.55 3.88
N LYS A 155 -12.64 4.30 3.41
CA LYS A 155 -11.66 5.36 3.23
C LYS A 155 -11.91 5.99 1.88
N ASP A 156 -12.79 6.98 1.87
CA ASP A 156 -13.32 7.67 0.69
C ASP A 156 -12.33 8.72 0.20
N ALA A 157 -11.61 8.44 -0.88
CA ALA A 157 -10.55 9.29 -1.38
C ALA A 157 -11.07 10.56 -2.08
N ASN A 158 -12.27 10.51 -2.65
CA ASN A 158 -12.88 11.64 -3.37
C ASN A 158 -14.04 12.29 -2.61
N ASN A 159 -14.36 11.81 -1.41
CA ASN A 159 -15.39 12.32 -0.50
C ASN A 159 -16.81 12.32 -1.09
N ASN A 160 -17.13 11.35 -1.96
CA ASN A 160 -18.45 11.26 -2.60
C ASN A 160 -19.46 10.37 -1.86
N LYS A 161 -19.01 9.64 -0.82
CA LYS A 161 -19.79 8.69 0.00
C LYS A 161 -20.34 7.50 -0.80
N ILE A 162 -19.63 7.14 -1.86
CA ILE A 162 -19.92 6.01 -2.76
C ILE A 162 -18.63 5.24 -2.94
N TYR A 163 -18.70 3.92 -2.89
CA TYR A 163 -17.51 3.08 -3.02
C TYR A 163 -16.98 3.05 -4.46
N ASN A 164 -15.71 3.44 -4.62
CA ASN A 164 -14.95 3.42 -5.86
C ASN A 164 -13.74 2.47 -5.71
N PRO A 165 -13.81 1.22 -6.19
CA PRO A 165 -12.77 0.20 -5.95
C PRO A 165 -11.36 0.61 -6.38
N GLU A 166 -11.26 1.47 -7.42
CA GLU A 166 -9.98 1.91 -7.98
C GLU A 166 -9.20 2.82 -7.02
N ILE A 167 -9.88 3.57 -6.15
CA ILE A 167 -9.24 4.60 -5.30
C ILE A 167 -9.47 4.39 -3.82
N ASP A 168 -10.61 3.82 -3.41
CA ASP A 168 -11.03 3.70 -2.02
C ASP A 168 -10.52 2.41 -1.36
N LYS A 169 -10.51 2.40 0.00
CA LYS A 169 -10.43 1.17 0.79
C LYS A 169 -11.80 0.90 1.41
N ILE A 170 -12.21 -0.36 1.45
CA ILE A 170 -13.48 -0.80 2.02
C ILE A 170 -13.25 -1.76 3.18
N GLY A 171 -14.12 -1.72 4.18
CA GLY A 171 -14.31 -2.76 5.18
C GLY A 171 -15.80 -3.05 5.33
N PHE A 172 -16.17 -4.25 5.73
CA PHE A 172 -17.57 -4.62 5.89
C PHE A 172 -17.76 -5.70 6.94
N ILE A 173 -18.92 -5.71 7.56
CA ILE A 173 -19.38 -6.84 8.35
C ILE A 173 -20.16 -7.79 7.44
N LYS A 174 -19.84 -9.09 7.48
CA LYS A 174 -20.41 -10.08 6.58
C LYS A 174 -21.92 -10.26 6.78
N ASP A 175 -22.33 -10.27 8.05
CA ASP A 175 -23.72 -10.46 8.43
C ASP A 175 -24.45 -9.11 8.52
N THR A 176 -25.76 -9.12 8.31
CA THR A 176 -26.60 -7.94 8.50
C THR A 176 -26.70 -7.56 9.97
N ILE A 177 -26.62 -6.27 10.24
CA ILE A 177 -26.83 -5.71 11.57
C ILE A 177 -28.34 -5.54 11.80
N VAL A 178 -28.80 -5.95 12.98
CA VAL A 178 -30.18 -5.74 13.40
C VAL A 178 -30.20 -4.79 14.60
N LEU A 179 -30.88 -3.67 14.46
CA LEU A 179 -31.08 -2.71 15.56
C LEU A 179 -32.43 -2.88 16.22
N PRO A 180 -32.53 -2.75 17.57
CA PRO A 180 -31.46 -2.37 18.51
C PRO A 180 -30.47 -3.50 18.81
N THR A 181 -29.24 -3.13 19.15
CA THR A 181 -28.18 -4.05 19.58
C THR A 181 -27.19 -3.37 20.54
N ASP A 182 -26.66 -4.12 21.49
CA ASP A 182 -25.56 -3.67 22.38
C ASP A 182 -24.18 -4.16 21.89
N GLN A 183 -24.15 -4.88 20.76
CA GLN A 183 -22.90 -5.40 20.20
C GLN A 183 -22.04 -4.28 19.64
N LYS A 184 -20.73 -4.32 19.96
CA LYS A 184 -19.72 -3.48 19.31
C LYS A 184 -19.15 -4.22 18.09
N TYR A 185 -18.90 -3.47 17.01
CA TYR A 185 -18.42 -4.03 15.74
C TYR A 185 -17.01 -3.56 15.45
N ASN A 186 -16.06 -4.50 15.46
CA ASN A 186 -14.68 -4.24 15.13
C ASN A 186 -14.37 -4.92 13.80
N PHE A 187 -13.84 -4.17 12.84
CA PHE A 187 -13.51 -4.68 11.53
C PHE A 187 -12.41 -3.86 10.84
N THR A 188 -11.92 -4.36 9.73
CA THR A 188 -10.77 -3.77 9.04
C THR A 188 -11.16 -3.25 7.67
N ILE A 189 -10.48 -2.17 7.23
CA ILE A 189 -10.55 -1.71 5.85
C ILE A 189 -9.37 -2.26 5.05
N PHE A 190 -9.60 -2.49 3.77
CA PHE A 190 -8.59 -3.00 2.84
C PHE A 190 -8.83 -2.44 1.44
N LYS A 191 -7.79 -2.45 0.62
CA LYS A 191 -7.90 -2.14 -0.81
C LYS A 191 -8.23 -3.41 -1.56
N GLU A 192 -9.35 -3.46 -2.30
CA GLU A 192 -9.60 -4.56 -3.21
C GLU A 192 -8.65 -4.54 -4.41
N VAL A 193 -8.41 -5.69 -5.01
CA VAL A 193 -7.73 -5.77 -6.30
C VAL A 193 -8.80 -5.64 -7.40
N PRO A 194 -8.83 -4.54 -8.14
CA PRO A 194 -9.79 -4.37 -9.23
C PRO A 194 -9.52 -5.37 -10.36
N LYS A 195 -10.47 -5.53 -11.26
CA LYS A 195 -10.26 -6.33 -12.48
C LYS A 195 -9.12 -5.75 -13.29
N LEU A 196 -8.31 -6.65 -13.88
CA LEU A 196 -7.21 -6.22 -14.74
C LEU A 196 -7.74 -5.35 -15.89
N LYS A 197 -7.14 -4.20 -16.03
CA LYS A 197 -7.32 -3.27 -17.13
C LYS A 197 -5.98 -2.65 -17.48
N VAL A 198 -5.59 -2.72 -18.73
CA VAL A 198 -4.36 -2.11 -19.21
C VAL A 198 -4.72 -0.81 -19.94
N PHE A 199 -3.98 0.25 -19.65
CA PHE A 199 -4.18 1.55 -20.29
C PHE A 199 -3.39 1.64 -21.60
N ARG A 200 -3.81 2.56 -22.44
CA ARG A 200 -3.13 2.83 -23.71
C ARG A 200 -1.62 3.07 -23.47
N PRO A 201 -0.74 2.30 -24.12
CA PRO A 201 0.69 2.43 -23.95
C PRO A 201 1.22 3.79 -24.41
N LYS A 202 2.31 4.23 -23.75
CA LYS A 202 2.99 5.49 -24.05
C LYS A 202 4.46 5.21 -24.30
N GLU A 203 5.00 5.71 -25.40
CA GLU A 203 6.43 5.72 -25.61
C GLU A 203 7.10 6.72 -24.66
N VAL A 204 8.14 6.28 -23.97
CA VAL A 204 8.95 7.10 -23.04
C VAL A 204 10.24 7.54 -23.69
N SER A 205 10.90 6.61 -24.36
CA SER A 205 12.13 6.80 -25.13
C SER A 205 12.18 5.79 -26.28
N LYS A 206 13.05 5.95 -27.24
CA LYS A 206 13.23 4.97 -28.32
C LYS A 206 13.62 3.61 -27.71
N GLY A 207 12.76 2.60 -27.93
CA GLY A 207 12.94 1.27 -27.35
C GLY A 207 12.39 1.05 -25.94
N ARG A 208 11.61 2.03 -25.40
CA ARG A 208 10.92 1.91 -24.10
C ARG A 208 9.50 2.39 -24.14
N ILE A 209 8.57 1.52 -23.79
CA ILE A 209 7.13 1.79 -23.76
C ILE A 209 6.60 1.49 -22.36
N HIS A 210 5.82 2.43 -21.81
CA HIS A 210 5.08 2.24 -20.57
C HIS A 210 3.69 1.67 -20.87
N PHE A 211 3.33 0.61 -20.14
CA PHE A 211 1.97 0.14 -20.00
C PHE A 211 1.53 0.38 -18.56
N GLY A 212 0.60 1.31 -18.36
CA GLY A 212 -0.09 1.47 -17.07
C GLY A 212 -1.20 0.44 -16.95
N PHE A 213 -1.51 0.03 -15.72
CA PHE A 213 -2.57 -0.95 -15.48
C PHE A 213 -3.31 -0.66 -14.17
N GLU A 214 -4.46 -1.27 -14.02
CA GLU A 214 -5.18 -1.47 -12.77
C GLU A 214 -5.33 -2.97 -12.54
N GLY A 215 -5.44 -3.37 -11.28
CA GLY A 215 -5.59 -4.79 -10.92
C GLY A 215 -4.28 -5.58 -10.94
N ASP A 216 -4.39 -6.88 -10.94
CA ASP A 216 -3.23 -7.77 -10.91
C ASP A 216 -2.68 -8.01 -12.30
N ALA A 217 -1.55 -7.38 -12.61
CA ALA A 217 -0.79 -7.57 -13.85
C ALA A 217 0.36 -8.60 -13.71
N SER A 218 0.46 -9.34 -12.60
CA SER A 218 1.43 -10.42 -12.47
C SER A 218 1.25 -11.44 -13.61
N ALA A 219 2.34 -11.97 -14.13
CA ALA A 219 2.35 -12.91 -15.27
C ALA A 219 1.60 -12.41 -16.53
N ILE A 220 1.46 -11.09 -16.72
CA ILE A 220 0.92 -10.53 -17.95
C ILE A 220 1.85 -10.83 -19.12
N ASN A 221 1.29 -11.18 -20.27
CA ASN A 221 2.02 -11.36 -21.52
C ASN A 221 1.80 -10.14 -22.43
N ILE A 222 2.88 -9.61 -22.99
CA ILE A 222 2.84 -8.55 -24.02
C ILE A 222 3.57 -9.06 -25.24
N GLU A 223 2.84 -9.36 -26.28
CA GLU A 223 3.35 -9.82 -27.55
C GLU A 223 3.35 -8.69 -28.58
N LEU A 224 4.52 -8.44 -29.20
CA LEU A 224 4.62 -7.52 -30.33
C LEU A 224 4.22 -8.28 -31.60
N LEU A 225 3.12 -7.87 -32.23
CA LEU A 225 2.56 -8.46 -33.45
C LEU A 225 3.20 -7.89 -34.72
N THR A 226 3.75 -6.67 -34.66
CA THR A 226 4.46 -6.05 -35.78
C THR A 226 5.65 -6.91 -36.20
N GLN A 227 5.87 -7.08 -37.50
CA GLN A 227 7.04 -7.81 -38.00
C GLN A 227 8.34 -7.22 -37.44
N LYS A 228 9.16 -8.10 -36.87
CA LYS A 228 10.39 -7.76 -36.14
C LYS A 228 11.62 -8.36 -36.79
N PRO A 229 12.79 -7.72 -36.66
CA PRO A 229 14.07 -8.28 -37.10
C PRO A 229 14.42 -9.60 -36.40
N ALA A 230 15.31 -10.39 -37.00
CA ALA A 230 15.69 -11.69 -36.44
C ALA A 230 16.46 -11.58 -35.09
N ASP A 231 17.16 -10.48 -34.89
CA ASP A 231 17.92 -10.18 -33.66
C ASP A 231 17.12 -9.39 -32.62
N PHE A 232 15.81 -9.24 -32.82
CA PHE A 232 14.92 -8.53 -31.90
C PHE A 232 14.96 -9.14 -30.50
N LYS A 233 15.11 -8.28 -29.50
CA LYS A 233 15.04 -8.63 -28.08
C LYS A 233 14.01 -7.74 -27.39
N SER A 234 13.32 -8.29 -26.41
CA SER A 234 12.44 -7.52 -25.54
C SER A 234 12.49 -8.03 -24.10
N GLN A 235 12.13 -7.18 -23.16
CA GLN A 235 12.06 -7.48 -21.74
C GLN A 235 10.97 -6.64 -21.08
N ILE A 236 10.13 -7.30 -20.27
CA ILE A 236 9.13 -6.63 -19.44
C ILE A 236 9.75 -6.43 -18.04
N VAL A 237 9.63 -5.21 -17.51
CA VAL A 237 10.11 -4.83 -16.19
C VAL A 237 9.04 -4.01 -15.48
N PHE A 238 8.51 -4.52 -14.38
CA PHE A 238 7.59 -3.76 -13.52
C PHE A 238 8.34 -2.63 -12.81
N GLU A 239 7.73 -1.45 -12.75
CA GLU A 239 8.23 -0.37 -11.92
C GLU A 239 7.89 -0.66 -10.45
N LYS A 240 8.89 -0.50 -9.59
CA LYS A 240 8.69 -0.71 -8.16
C LYS A 240 7.67 0.28 -7.60
N ASP A 241 6.72 -0.24 -6.82
CA ASP A 241 5.68 0.52 -6.13
C ASP A 241 4.78 1.37 -7.06
N LYS A 242 4.62 0.94 -8.34
CA LYS A 242 3.76 1.61 -9.32
C LYS A 242 2.98 0.61 -10.17
N ASP A 243 1.78 0.97 -10.54
CA ASP A 243 0.92 0.22 -11.46
C ASP A 243 1.33 0.47 -12.92
N THR A 244 2.61 0.24 -13.20
CA THR A 244 3.24 0.50 -14.50
C THR A 244 4.32 -0.52 -14.77
N LEU A 245 4.35 -1.01 -15.99
CA LEU A 245 5.45 -1.83 -16.50
C LEU A 245 6.12 -1.16 -17.70
N ASN A 246 7.40 -1.42 -17.85
CA ASN A 246 8.19 -1.03 -19.00
C ASN A 246 8.32 -2.23 -19.93
N TYR A 247 7.93 -2.05 -21.17
CA TYR A 247 8.27 -2.93 -22.26
C TYR A 247 9.51 -2.36 -22.96
N TRP A 248 10.66 -2.98 -22.71
CA TRP A 248 11.92 -2.65 -23.36
C TRP A 248 12.09 -3.49 -24.61
N TYR A 249 12.60 -2.91 -25.69
CA TYR A 249 12.85 -3.63 -26.93
C TYR A 249 14.01 -3.04 -27.72
N THR A 250 14.67 -3.88 -28.53
CA THR A 250 15.68 -3.44 -29.49
C THR A 250 15.01 -2.59 -30.57
N PRO A 251 15.32 -1.29 -30.71
CA PRO A 251 14.64 -0.42 -31.65
C PRO A 251 14.83 -0.85 -33.10
N PHE A 252 13.78 -0.77 -33.89
CA PHE A 252 13.79 -0.97 -35.33
C PHE A 252 12.83 0.01 -36.00
N GLU A 253 12.89 0.15 -37.33
CA GLU A 253 12.02 1.06 -38.07
C GLU A 253 10.67 0.41 -38.32
N ALA A 254 9.62 1.07 -37.90
CA ALA A 254 8.22 0.67 -38.11
C ALA A 254 7.30 1.88 -38.05
N ASP A 255 6.28 1.95 -38.90
CA ASP A 255 5.26 3.00 -38.88
C ASP A 255 4.37 2.92 -37.62
N SER A 256 4.16 1.71 -37.12
CA SER A 256 3.39 1.44 -35.92
C SER A 256 3.84 0.14 -35.26
N LEU A 257 3.71 0.10 -33.93
CA LEU A 257 3.90 -1.08 -33.12
C LEU A 257 2.54 -1.56 -32.63
N ASN A 258 2.17 -2.79 -32.99
CA ASN A 258 0.92 -3.42 -32.61
C ASN A 258 1.22 -4.48 -31.56
N PHE A 259 0.53 -4.40 -30.43
CA PHE A 259 0.71 -5.29 -29.29
C PHE A 259 -0.58 -6.05 -28.98
N LEU A 260 -0.45 -7.32 -28.67
CA LEU A 260 -1.46 -8.09 -27.96
C LEU A 260 -1.02 -8.20 -26.49
N VAL A 261 -1.86 -7.70 -25.59
CA VAL A 261 -1.67 -7.82 -24.15
C VAL A 261 -2.68 -8.81 -23.63
N SER A 262 -2.22 -9.84 -22.94
CA SER A 262 -3.09 -10.93 -22.46
C SER A 262 -2.70 -11.47 -21.10
N LYS A 263 -3.72 -11.88 -20.33
CA LYS A 263 -3.58 -12.63 -19.07
C LYS A 263 -4.89 -13.35 -18.78
N ASN A 264 -4.89 -14.68 -18.65
CA ASN A 264 -6.09 -15.50 -18.49
C ASN A 264 -7.17 -15.11 -19.53
N ASP A 265 -8.35 -14.68 -19.07
CA ASP A 265 -9.46 -14.27 -19.95
C ASP A 265 -9.35 -12.83 -20.46
N TYR A 266 -8.33 -12.07 -20.03
CA TYR A 266 -8.08 -10.71 -20.51
C TYR A 266 -7.24 -10.75 -21.79
N ALA A 267 -7.72 -10.09 -22.84
CA ALA A 267 -6.96 -9.87 -24.07
C ALA A 267 -7.34 -8.55 -24.73
N GLU A 268 -6.36 -7.71 -25.01
CA GLU A 268 -6.57 -6.41 -25.64
C GLU A 268 -5.44 -6.06 -26.61
N ASN A 269 -5.81 -5.45 -27.74
CA ASN A 269 -4.86 -5.00 -28.77
C ASN A 269 -4.59 -3.50 -28.62
N PHE A 270 -3.32 -3.14 -28.70
CA PHE A 270 -2.87 -1.74 -28.65
C PHE A 270 -2.01 -1.39 -29.86
N THR A 271 -2.22 -0.21 -30.42
CA THR A 271 -1.38 0.33 -31.47
C THR A 271 -0.70 1.61 -30.98
N LEU A 272 0.61 1.69 -31.16
CA LEU A 272 1.43 2.85 -30.84
C LEU A 272 2.28 3.25 -32.04
N LYS A 273 2.34 4.56 -32.35
CA LYS A 273 3.26 5.10 -33.36
C LYS A 273 4.53 5.58 -32.66
N PRO A 274 5.70 4.95 -32.89
CA PRO A 274 6.95 5.39 -32.29
C PRO A 274 7.35 6.76 -32.88
N ARG A 275 7.84 7.65 -32.02
CA ARG A 275 8.26 9.01 -32.39
C ARG A 275 9.58 9.41 -31.76
N SER A 276 10.00 8.72 -30.70
CA SER A 276 11.20 9.04 -29.97
C SER A 276 12.45 8.71 -30.79
N THR A 277 13.40 9.60 -30.77
CA THR A 277 14.69 9.44 -31.49
C THR A 277 15.83 9.04 -30.58
N LYS A 278 15.68 9.25 -29.25
CA LYS A 278 16.74 9.03 -28.26
C LYS A 278 16.46 7.78 -27.43
N ILE A 279 17.44 6.93 -27.29
CA ILE A 279 17.48 5.81 -26.34
C ILE A 279 17.86 6.31 -24.94
N ASP A 280 17.55 5.53 -23.91
CA ASP A 280 18.01 5.79 -22.54
C ASP A 280 19.52 5.46 -22.45
N SER A 281 20.28 6.26 -21.69
CA SER A 281 21.66 5.95 -21.35
C SER A 281 21.74 4.86 -20.29
N LEU A 282 22.71 3.97 -20.40
CA LEU A 282 23.01 2.97 -19.37
C LEU A 282 23.50 3.64 -18.08
N LYS A 283 22.82 3.37 -16.97
CA LYS A 283 23.24 3.77 -15.62
C LYS A 283 23.43 2.52 -14.77
N ILE A 284 24.51 2.47 -14.01
CA ILE A 284 24.87 1.33 -13.17
C ILE A 284 24.96 1.82 -11.72
N THR A 285 24.33 1.10 -10.83
CA THR A 285 24.32 1.37 -9.38
C THR A 285 24.63 0.08 -8.61
N GLN A 286 25.19 0.22 -7.40
CA GLN A 286 25.41 -0.90 -6.48
C GLN A 286 24.42 -0.86 -5.32
N ASN A 287 24.19 -2.03 -4.69
CA ASN A 287 23.32 -2.17 -3.52
C ASN A 287 24.00 -1.86 -2.19
N ALA A 288 25.33 -1.74 -2.15
CA ALA A 288 26.09 -1.47 -0.93
C ALA A 288 27.14 -0.39 -1.16
N THR A 289 27.37 0.46 -0.16
CA THR A 289 28.38 1.53 -0.17
C THR A 289 29.17 1.47 1.14
N GLY A 290 30.50 1.40 1.03
CA GLY A 290 31.43 1.33 2.17
C GLY A 290 31.40 -0.01 2.90
N ILE A 291 30.23 -0.47 3.34
CA ILE A 291 30.06 -1.73 4.08
C ILE A 291 29.22 -2.72 3.28
N LEU A 292 29.73 -3.95 3.14
CA LEU A 292 28.97 -5.11 2.69
C LEU A 292 28.67 -5.99 3.90
N HIS A 293 27.41 -6.02 4.33
CA HIS A 293 27.05 -6.86 5.47
C HIS A 293 27.24 -8.35 5.17
N LEU A 294 27.59 -9.12 6.19
CA LEU A 294 27.93 -10.55 6.02
C LEU A 294 26.79 -11.37 5.41
N ILE A 295 25.55 -11.00 5.70
CA ILE A 295 24.38 -11.69 5.16
C ILE A 295 24.00 -11.20 3.75
N ASP A 296 24.38 -9.98 3.36
CA ASP A 296 23.97 -9.42 2.08
C ASP A 296 24.86 -9.91 0.95
N THR A 297 24.29 -10.06 -0.24
CA THR A 297 25.05 -10.33 -1.46
C THR A 297 25.32 -9.01 -2.20
N PHE A 298 26.51 -8.89 -2.80
CA PHE A 298 26.78 -7.74 -3.64
C PHE A 298 26.04 -7.85 -4.96
N SER A 299 25.39 -6.77 -5.36
CA SER A 299 24.68 -6.71 -6.64
C SER A 299 24.81 -5.36 -7.32
N ILE A 300 24.79 -5.41 -8.63
CA ILE A 300 24.80 -4.28 -9.54
C ILE A 300 23.43 -4.21 -10.20
N ALA A 301 22.81 -3.03 -10.18
CA ALA A 301 21.54 -2.78 -10.85
C ALA A 301 21.74 -1.81 -12.03
N THR A 302 20.99 -2.04 -13.10
CA THR A 302 20.95 -1.18 -14.28
C THR A 302 19.55 -0.62 -14.49
N ASN A 303 19.44 0.57 -15.06
CA ASN A 303 18.16 1.17 -15.43
C ASN A 303 17.59 0.57 -16.73
N THR A 304 18.42 -0.07 -17.54
CA THR A 304 18.07 -0.74 -18.79
C THR A 304 18.36 -2.23 -18.69
N PRO A 305 17.61 -3.13 -19.33
CA PRO A 305 17.83 -4.58 -19.25
C PRO A 305 19.22 -4.99 -19.80
N ILE A 306 19.91 -5.83 -19.06
CA ILE A 306 21.18 -6.45 -19.44
C ILE A 306 20.89 -7.57 -20.43
N VAL A 307 21.49 -7.55 -21.60
CA VAL A 307 21.38 -8.63 -22.60
C VAL A 307 22.60 -9.53 -22.66
N ASN A 308 23.74 -9.03 -22.18
CA ASN A 308 24.97 -9.79 -22.09
C ASN A 308 25.86 -9.26 -20.97
N PHE A 309 26.60 -10.15 -20.32
CA PHE A 309 27.71 -9.80 -19.43
C PHE A 309 28.85 -10.77 -19.63
N ASP A 310 30.07 -10.26 -19.50
CA ASP A 310 31.33 -10.99 -19.67
C ASP A 310 31.98 -11.21 -18.29
N LYS A 311 31.81 -12.41 -17.74
CA LYS A 311 32.37 -12.79 -16.43
C LYS A 311 33.88 -12.59 -16.34
N THR A 312 34.62 -12.76 -17.44
CA THR A 312 36.08 -12.61 -17.45
C THR A 312 36.54 -11.17 -17.23
N LYS A 313 35.61 -10.22 -17.37
CA LYS A 313 35.83 -8.79 -17.14
C LYS A 313 35.34 -8.31 -15.75
N ILE A 314 34.86 -9.23 -14.92
CA ILE A 314 34.42 -8.93 -13.56
C ILE A 314 35.37 -9.63 -12.59
N ASN A 315 35.99 -8.88 -11.68
CA ASN A 315 36.84 -9.42 -10.63
C ASN A 315 36.33 -9.02 -9.25
N ILE A 316 36.44 -9.93 -8.30
CA ILE A 316 36.34 -9.64 -6.87
C ILE A 316 37.75 -9.85 -6.31
N ILE A 317 38.30 -8.81 -5.73
CA ILE A 317 39.68 -8.81 -5.21
C ILE A 317 39.59 -8.62 -3.70
N ASN A 318 40.09 -9.60 -2.95
CA ASN A 318 40.28 -9.50 -1.52
C ASN A 318 41.63 -8.81 -1.25
N ILE A 319 41.59 -7.75 -0.43
CA ILE A 319 42.77 -6.97 -0.06
C ILE A 319 43.05 -7.22 1.42
N THR A 320 44.23 -7.76 1.72
CA THR A 320 44.74 -7.89 3.08
C THR A 320 46.05 -7.10 3.19
N GLU A 321 46.54 -6.84 4.40
CA GLU A 321 47.81 -6.11 4.63
C GLU A 321 49.01 -6.76 3.95
N LYS A 322 48.96 -8.05 3.63
CA LYS A 322 50.08 -8.85 3.15
C LYS A 322 49.91 -9.37 1.72
N ASP A 323 48.67 -9.41 1.20
CA ASP A 323 48.41 -10.06 -0.08
C ASP A 323 47.12 -9.56 -0.73
N THR A 324 47.02 -9.75 -2.04
CA THR A 324 45.88 -9.43 -2.88
C THR A 324 45.48 -10.68 -3.64
N THR A 325 44.28 -11.21 -3.36
CA THR A 325 43.82 -12.46 -3.99
C THR A 325 42.53 -12.26 -4.76
N VAL A 326 42.43 -12.89 -5.92
CA VAL A 326 41.16 -12.95 -6.68
C VAL A 326 40.24 -13.98 -6.04
N VAL A 327 38.98 -13.62 -5.83
CA VAL A 327 37.96 -14.45 -5.22
C VAL A 327 37.01 -14.95 -6.28
N ASP A 328 36.79 -16.26 -6.31
CA ASP A 328 35.80 -16.87 -7.17
C ASP A 328 34.37 -16.48 -6.74
N PHE A 329 33.49 -16.30 -7.73
CA PHE A 329 32.11 -15.96 -7.52
C PHE A 329 31.17 -16.67 -8.51
N ARG A 330 29.91 -16.80 -8.12
CA ARG A 330 28.81 -17.20 -8.99
C ARG A 330 27.95 -15.98 -9.29
N GLU A 331 27.64 -15.78 -10.53
CA GLU A 331 26.75 -14.71 -10.99
C GLU A 331 25.31 -15.20 -11.10
N THR A 332 24.37 -14.30 -10.82
CA THR A 332 22.93 -14.53 -11.01
C THR A 332 22.32 -13.27 -11.61
N LEU A 333 21.76 -13.40 -12.81
CA LEU A 333 20.99 -12.33 -13.45
C LEU A 333 19.51 -12.47 -13.05
N SER A 334 18.88 -11.36 -12.62
CA SER A 334 17.45 -11.36 -12.29
C SER A 334 16.59 -11.68 -13.51
N GLU A 335 15.37 -12.17 -13.30
CA GLU A 335 14.36 -12.42 -14.37
C GLU A 335 14.07 -11.16 -15.18
N THR A 336 14.04 -9.99 -14.52
CA THR A 336 13.89 -8.67 -15.16
C THR A 336 15.13 -8.23 -15.95
N LYS A 337 16.24 -8.96 -15.84
CA LYS A 337 17.55 -8.65 -16.43
C LYS A 337 18.12 -7.27 -16.05
N THR A 338 17.65 -6.69 -14.95
CA THR A 338 18.10 -5.37 -14.48
C THR A 338 19.02 -5.45 -13.26
N LYS A 339 19.30 -6.65 -12.73
CA LYS A 339 20.14 -6.84 -11.56
C LYS A 339 21.05 -8.04 -11.74
N LEU A 340 22.36 -7.81 -11.65
CA LEU A 340 23.39 -8.85 -11.63
C LEU A 340 23.91 -9.01 -10.21
N THR A 341 23.75 -10.18 -9.61
CA THR A 341 24.21 -10.51 -8.26
C THR A 341 25.48 -11.35 -8.34
N LEU A 342 26.48 -11.01 -7.53
CA LEU A 342 27.75 -11.72 -7.43
C LEU A 342 27.80 -12.44 -6.08
N ASN A 343 27.63 -13.76 -6.09
CA ASN A 343 27.63 -14.61 -4.89
C ASN A 343 29.03 -15.17 -4.66
N PHE A 344 29.61 -14.90 -3.49
CA PHE A 344 30.93 -15.37 -3.10
C PHE A 344 31.04 -15.55 -1.58
N ASP A 345 32.03 -16.30 -1.13
CA ASP A 345 32.27 -16.52 0.30
C ASP A 345 33.01 -15.32 0.90
N LYS A 346 32.29 -14.56 1.73
CA LYS A 346 32.82 -13.38 2.41
C LYS A 346 33.62 -13.77 3.66
N LYS A 347 34.82 -13.21 3.78
CA LYS A 347 35.59 -13.24 5.02
C LYS A 347 35.21 -12.05 5.91
N HIS A 348 35.39 -12.21 7.21
CA HIS A 348 35.12 -11.15 8.19
C HIS A 348 36.23 -10.09 8.15
N ASN A 349 35.94 -8.85 8.49
CA ASN A 349 36.86 -7.72 8.60
C ASN A 349 37.81 -7.59 7.41
N THR A 350 37.26 -7.76 6.19
CA THR A 350 38.03 -7.86 4.96
C THR A 350 37.60 -6.80 3.97
N GLU A 351 38.56 -6.21 3.27
CA GLU A 351 38.33 -5.25 2.18
C GLU A 351 38.24 -5.98 0.85
N TYR A 352 37.26 -5.59 0.04
CA TYR A 352 37.03 -6.13 -1.29
C TYR A 352 36.94 -5.01 -2.31
N ASN A 353 37.65 -5.17 -3.43
CA ASN A 353 37.41 -4.39 -4.63
C ASN A 353 36.61 -5.21 -5.63
N PHE A 354 35.47 -4.68 -6.07
CA PHE A 354 34.69 -5.23 -7.16
C PHE A 354 35.01 -4.44 -8.43
N GLU A 355 35.73 -5.07 -9.34
CA GLU A 355 36.19 -4.43 -10.57
C GLU A 355 35.33 -4.89 -11.74
N LEU A 356 34.68 -3.94 -12.42
CA LEU A 356 34.07 -4.14 -13.72
C LEU A 356 34.94 -3.46 -14.75
N LYS A 357 35.65 -4.23 -15.57
CA LYS A 357 36.39 -3.69 -16.72
C LYS A 357 35.42 -3.13 -17.75
N ALA A 358 35.89 -2.29 -18.63
CA ALA A 358 35.09 -1.75 -19.73
C ALA A 358 34.43 -2.87 -20.55
N LYS A 359 33.14 -2.69 -20.90
CA LYS A 359 32.34 -3.68 -21.64
C LYS A 359 32.15 -5.01 -20.90
N ALA A 360 32.08 -4.98 -19.56
CA ALA A 360 31.72 -6.15 -18.75
C ALA A 360 30.21 -6.40 -18.79
N ILE A 361 29.40 -5.36 -18.92
CA ILE A 361 27.93 -5.43 -19.01
C ILE A 361 27.49 -4.70 -20.27
N THR A 362 26.57 -5.30 -21.04
CA THR A 362 25.97 -4.70 -22.22
C THR A 362 24.45 -4.75 -22.09
N ASP A 363 23.79 -3.62 -22.30
CA ASP A 363 22.34 -3.49 -22.23
C ASP A 363 21.62 -3.82 -23.54
N ILE A 364 20.26 -3.73 -23.50
CA ILE A 364 19.39 -4.04 -24.66
C ILE A 364 19.62 -3.09 -25.86
N PHE A 365 20.24 -1.94 -25.65
CA PHE A 365 20.57 -0.97 -26.69
C PHE A 365 22.01 -1.13 -27.22
N GLY A 366 22.76 -2.10 -26.68
CA GLY A 366 24.16 -2.31 -27.03
C GLY A 366 25.12 -1.35 -26.30
N LEU A 367 24.62 -0.55 -25.35
CA LEU A 367 25.48 0.31 -24.52
C LEU A 367 26.18 -0.53 -23.48
N SER A 368 27.42 -0.18 -23.18
CA SER A 368 28.27 -0.93 -22.23
C SER A 368 28.86 0.01 -21.18
N ASN A 369 29.27 -0.57 -20.05
CA ASN A 369 29.93 0.16 -18.99
C ASN A 369 31.37 0.53 -19.36
N ASP A 370 31.85 1.67 -18.83
CA ASP A 370 33.27 1.97 -18.64
C ASP A 370 33.82 1.17 -17.45
N SER A 371 35.15 1.28 -17.20
CA SER A 371 35.76 0.63 -16.04
C SER A 371 35.26 1.26 -14.74
N ILE A 372 34.73 0.43 -13.82
CA ILE A 372 34.18 0.82 -12.53
C ILE A 372 34.81 -0.03 -11.43
N VAL A 373 35.15 0.58 -10.30
CA VAL A 373 35.62 -0.12 -9.10
C VAL A 373 34.78 0.29 -7.89
N TYR A 374 34.23 -0.70 -7.20
CA TYR A 374 33.54 -0.50 -5.93
C TYR A 374 34.41 -1.06 -4.79
N LYS A 375 34.61 -0.26 -3.75
CA LYS A 375 35.40 -0.65 -2.56
C LYS A 375 34.44 -0.85 -1.38
N LEU A 376 34.44 -2.04 -0.82
CA LEU A 376 33.56 -2.42 0.30
C LEU A 376 34.37 -3.16 1.36
N LYS A 377 33.96 -3.02 2.61
CA LYS A 377 34.51 -3.73 3.75
C LYS A 377 33.45 -4.55 4.47
N THR A 378 33.76 -5.77 4.85
CA THR A 378 32.91 -6.57 5.73
C THR A 378 33.24 -6.28 7.19
N LYS A 379 32.26 -6.43 8.06
CA LYS A 379 32.40 -6.35 9.53
C LYS A 379 32.69 -7.73 10.12
N THR A 380 32.94 -7.78 11.45
CA THR A 380 33.02 -9.01 12.21
C THR A 380 31.62 -9.47 12.65
N PRO A 381 31.41 -10.75 12.99
CA PRO A 381 30.12 -11.23 13.54
C PRO A 381 29.70 -10.50 14.81
N GLU A 382 30.65 -10.06 15.63
CA GLU A 382 30.43 -9.34 16.88
C GLU A 382 29.83 -7.94 16.67
N ASP A 383 29.92 -7.40 15.45
CA ASP A 383 29.27 -6.13 15.06
C ASP A 383 27.75 -6.29 14.87
N TYR A 384 27.24 -7.50 14.91
CA TYR A 384 25.83 -7.83 14.69
C TYR A 384 25.20 -8.43 15.95
N GLY A 385 23.88 -8.53 15.95
CA GLY A 385 23.13 -9.24 16.95
C GLY A 385 22.13 -10.23 16.34
N ILE A 386 21.43 -10.95 17.22
CA ILE A 386 20.44 -11.96 16.86
C ILE A 386 19.11 -11.62 17.52
N ILE A 387 18.03 -11.74 16.77
CA ILE A 387 16.66 -11.68 17.31
C ILE A 387 16.02 -13.06 17.12
N ASN A 388 15.64 -13.69 18.21
CA ASN A 388 14.91 -14.94 18.24
C ASN A 388 13.48 -14.68 18.67
N ILE A 389 12.51 -15.09 17.86
CA ILE A 389 11.09 -14.98 18.21
C ILE A 389 10.47 -16.36 18.20
N ASP A 390 9.82 -16.70 19.30
CA ASP A 390 8.99 -17.89 19.42
C ASP A 390 7.53 -17.51 19.09
N PHE A 391 7.06 -17.89 17.91
CA PHE A 391 5.68 -17.67 17.49
C PHE A 391 4.81 -18.79 18.03
N THR A 392 3.79 -18.42 18.81
CA THR A 392 2.84 -19.37 19.42
C THR A 392 1.43 -19.10 18.95
N SER A 393 0.66 -20.15 18.66
CA SER A 393 -0.76 -20.08 18.35
C SER A 393 -1.43 -21.44 18.60
N THR A 394 -2.72 -21.41 18.91
CA THR A 394 -3.58 -22.60 18.95
C THR A 394 -3.88 -23.15 17.56
N LYS A 395 -3.69 -22.35 16.50
CA LYS A 395 -3.90 -22.71 15.09
C LYS A 395 -2.57 -23.00 14.38
N ASN A 396 -2.54 -24.03 13.56
CA ASN A 396 -1.39 -24.37 12.70
C ASN A 396 -1.50 -23.67 11.33
N THR A 397 -1.62 -22.34 11.33
CA THR A 397 -1.69 -21.53 10.11
C THR A 397 -0.28 -21.16 9.65
N ALA A 398 -0.04 -21.15 8.36
CA ALA A 398 1.20 -20.63 7.78
C ALA A 398 1.38 -19.14 8.09
N LEU A 399 2.62 -18.70 8.21
CA LEU A 399 2.94 -17.32 8.60
C LEU A 399 3.87 -16.67 7.60
N ILE A 400 3.56 -15.42 7.25
CA ILE A 400 4.48 -14.51 6.57
C ILE A 400 4.98 -13.53 7.63
N ILE A 401 6.27 -13.64 7.96
CA ILE A 401 6.89 -12.87 9.04
C ILE A 401 7.79 -11.81 8.43
N GLU A 402 7.52 -10.57 8.76
CA GLU A 402 8.28 -9.41 8.30
C GLU A 402 8.99 -8.76 9.49
N LEU A 403 10.31 -8.74 9.44
CA LEU A 403 11.14 -7.96 10.35
C LEU A 403 11.30 -6.56 9.75
N LEU A 404 10.87 -5.55 10.46
CA LEU A 404 10.85 -4.15 10.04
C LEU A 404 11.84 -3.33 10.87
N ASN A 405 12.41 -2.27 10.31
CA ASN A 405 13.18 -1.30 11.08
C ASN A 405 12.25 -0.24 11.73
N ASP A 406 12.84 0.75 12.43
CA ASP A 406 12.13 1.85 13.10
C ASP A 406 11.31 2.76 12.16
N LYS A 407 11.54 2.67 10.84
CA LYS A 407 10.81 3.40 9.78
C LYS A 407 9.80 2.52 9.05
N ASP A 408 9.47 1.35 9.59
CA ASP A 408 8.60 0.34 8.99
C ASP A 408 9.10 -0.18 7.62
N VAL A 409 10.42 -0.08 7.34
CA VAL A 409 11.02 -0.65 6.13
C VAL A 409 11.33 -2.13 6.37
N LEU A 410 10.95 -2.97 5.41
CA LEU A 410 11.21 -4.41 5.43
C LEU A 410 12.72 -4.70 5.40
N ILE A 411 13.22 -5.38 6.43
CA ILE A 411 14.61 -5.83 6.55
C ILE A 411 14.76 -7.31 6.20
N ARG A 412 13.83 -8.16 6.70
CA ARG A 412 13.81 -9.61 6.41
C ARG A 412 12.38 -10.07 6.24
N LEU A 413 12.20 -11.02 5.33
CA LEU A 413 10.96 -11.75 5.11
C LEU A 413 11.23 -13.24 5.34
N VAL A 414 10.42 -13.88 6.18
CA VAL A 414 10.48 -15.32 6.44
C VAL A 414 9.07 -15.88 6.29
N LYS A 415 8.94 -17.00 5.59
CA LYS A 415 7.68 -17.74 5.45
C LYS A 415 7.85 -19.10 6.12
N ILE A 416 6.88 -19.48 6.93
CA ILE A 416 6.86 -20.75 7.65
C ILE A 416 5.48 -21.38 7.59
N ASP A 417 5.39 -22.69 7.54
CA ASP A 417 4.13 -23.42 7.37
C ASP A 417 3.29 -23.50 8.67
N LYS A 418 3.89 -23.25 9.81
CA LYS A 418 3.23 -23.25 11.13
C LYS A 418 4.01 -22.42 12.13
N PRO A 419 3.37 -21.96 13.23
CA PRO A 419 4.05 -21.28 14.32
C PRO A 419 5.23 -22.09 14.87
N GLN A 420 6.39 -21.47 14.96
CA GLN A 420 7.63 -22.04 15.49
C GLN A 420 8.63 -20.93 15.79
N LYS A 421 9.76 -21.29 16.41
CA LYS A 421 10.87 -20.36 16.67
C LYS A 421 11.56 -19.98 15.35
N VAL A 422 11.76 -18.67 15.16
CA VAL A 422 12.50 -18.07 14.02
C VAL A 422 13.64 -17.23 14.55
N SER A 423 14.84 -17.39 13.98
CA SER A 423 16.05 -16.64 14.33
C SER A 423 16.47 -15.72 13.18
N PHE A 424 16.61 -14.44 13.48
CA PHE A 424 17.13 -13.43 12.56
C PHE A 424 18.57 -13.13 12.97
N ASN A 425 19.51 -13.75 12.27
CA ASN A 425 20.95 -13.63 12.54
C ASN A 425 21.57 -12.46 11.77
N LEU A 426 22.74 -12.01 12.25
CA LEU A 426 23.58 -10.98 11.59
C LEU A 426 22.79 -9.68 11.33
N LEU A 427 21.97 -9.26 12.27
CA LEU A 427 21.26 -7.99 12.22
C LEU A 427 22.17 -6.86 12.73
N SER A 428 22.18 -5.74 12.04
CA SER A 428 22.83 -4.53 12.53
C SER A 428 22.17 -4.03 13.82
N PRO A 429 22.90 -3.40 14.75
CA PRO A 429 22.30 -2.73 15.89
C PRO A 429 21.22 -1.73 15.49
N GLY A 430 20.12 -1.71 16.21
CA GLY A 430 18.98 -0.83 15.90
C GLY A 430 17.67 -1.27 16.55
N ASN A 431 16.60 -0.58 16.22
CA ASN A 431 15.25 -0.90 16.69
C ASN A 431 14.47 -1.63 15.60
N TYR A 432 13.80 -2.69 15.99
CA TYR A 432 13.05 -3.56 15.09
C TYR A 432 11.60 -3.72 15.54
N GLY A 433 10.74 -3.93 14.59
CA GLY A 433 9.36 -4.35 14.77
C GLY A 433 9.08 -5.64 14.01
N ILE A 434 8.03 -6.36 14.41
CA ILE A 434 7.60 -7.57 13.72
C ILE A 434 6.15 -7.40 13.30
N ARG A 435 5.88 -7.72 12.04
CA ARG A 435 4.56 -7.85 11.45
C ARG A 435 4.39 -9.29 10.96
N VAL A 436 3.26 -9.90 11.28
CA VAL A 436 2.93 -11.27 10.89
C VAL A 436 1.60 -11.28 10.18
N THR A 437 1.58 -11.87 8.99
CA THR A 437 0.35 -12.23 8.29
C THR A 437 0.04 -13.71 8.54
N LEU A 438 -1.20 -13.99 8.91
CA LEU A 438 -1.72 -15.35 8.96
C LEU A 438 -2.10 -15.76 7.54
N ASP A 439 -1.23 -16.51 6.87
CA ASP A 439 -1.39 -16.98 5.49
C ASP A 439 -2.30 -18.21 5.48
N GLU A 440 -3.61 -17.95 5.36
CA GLU A 440 -4.64 -19.00 5.56
C GLU A 440 -4.66 -20.02 4.41
N ASN A 441 -4.24 -19.63 3.22
CA ASN A 441 -4.21 -20.47 2.01
C ASN A 441 -2.80 -20.97 1.66
N ASN A 442 -1.78 -20.56 2.41
CA ASN A 442 -0.37 -20.93 2.24
C ASN A 442 0.20 -20.60 0.85
N ASN A 443 -0.20 -19.45 0.29
CA ASN A 443 0.32 -18.99 -1.00
C ASN A 443 1.57 -18.10 -0.85
N GLY A 444 1.89 -17.70 0.37
CA GLY A 444 3.08 -16.92 0.71
C GLY A 444 2.99 -15.43 0.37
N VAL A 445 1.78 -14.91 0.14
CA VAL A 445 1.48 -13.49 -0.05
C VAL A 445 0.26 -13.11 0.76
N TRP A 446 0.18 -11.87 1.20
CA TRP A 446 -1.03 -11.40 1.88
C TRP A 446 -2.18 -11.24 0.89
N ASP A 447 -3.30 -11.88 1.17
CA ASP A 447 -4.52 -11.76 0.38
C ASP A 447 -5.45 -10.68 0.94
N THR A 448 -5.84 -9.77 0.07
CA THR A 448 -6.85 -8.77 0.40
C THR A 448 -8.26 -9.36 0.39
N GLY A 449 -9.21 -8.64 0.99
CA GLY A 449 -10.61 -9.00 0.95
C GLY A 449 -11.28 -8.72 -0.40
N SER A 450 -12.55 -9.15 -0.51
CA SER A 450 -13.45 -8.85 -1.62
C SER A 450 -14.88 -8.68 -1.09
N PHE A 451 -15.49 -7.53 -1.33
CA PHE A 451 -16.85 -7.25 -0.87
C PHE A 451 -17.88 -8.13 -1.59
N LEU A 452 -17.74 -8.28 -2.90
CA LEU A 452 -18.70 -9.09 -3.68
C LEU A 452 -18.61 -10.58 -3.34
N ASP A 453 -17.41 -11.09 -3.07
CA ASP A 453 -17.20 -12.49 -2.65
C ASP A 453 -17.41 -12.70 -1.15
N LYS A 454 -17.76 -11.65 -0.40
CA LYS A 454 -17.91 -11.66 1.08
C LYS A 454 -16.67 -12.23 1.79
N ARG A 455 -15.48 -12.02 1.20
CA ARG A 455 -14.20 -12.46 1.72
C ARG A 455 -13.52 -11.33 2.51
N GLN A 456 -13.11 -11.64 3.72
CA GLN A 456 -12.29 -10.74 4.53
C GLN A 456 -10.82 -10.83 4.12
N PRO A 457 -9.99 -9.80 4.35
CA PRO A 457 -8.56 -9.89 4.14
C PRO A 457 -7.92 -10.83 5.17
N GLU A 458 -6.77 -11.40 4.82
CA GLU A 458 -5.97 -12.17 5.78
C GLU A 458 -5.55 -11.30 6.97
N THR A 459 -5.54 -11.94 8.14
CA THR A 459 -5.24 -11.27 9.41
C THR A 459 -3.78 -10.88 9.50
N VAL A 460 -3.53 -9.62 9.87
CA VAL A 460 -2.19 -9.09 10.15
C VAL A 460 -2.10 -8.72 11.63
N LYS A 461 -1.02 -9.17 12.28
CA LYS A 461 -0.72 -8.86 13.68
C LYS A 461 0.63 -8.19 13.79
N TYR A 462 0.74 -7.25 14.71
CA TYR A 462 1.97 -6.55 15.03
C TYR A 462 2.44 -6.96 16.43
N PHE A 463 3.74 -7.15 16.57
CA PHE A 463 4.34 -7.30 17.89
C PHE A 463 4.31 -5.95 18.61
N ASP A 464 3.75 -5.92 19.81
CA ASP A 464 3.45 -4.67 20.54
C ASP A 464 4.69 -3.93 21.00
N LYS A 465 5.81 -4.66 21.21
CA LYS A 465 7.06 -4.10 21.69
C LYS A 465 8.00 -3.74 20.56
N LYS A 466 8.76 -2.66 20.72
CA LYS A 466 9.97 -2.43 19.95
C LYS A 466 11.10 -3.28 20.49
N ILE A 467 11.82 -3.96 19.62
CA ILE A 467 12.97 -4.80 19.96
C ILE A 467 14.22 -3.97 19.75
N GLU A 468 14.87 -3.54 20.83
CA GLU A 468 16.19 -2.90 20.79
C GLU A 468 17.26 -3.98 20.68
N LEU A 469 18.06 -3.94 19.62
CA LEU A 469 19.18 -4.86 19.38
C LEU A 469 20.50 -4.11 19.44
N ARG A 470 21.45 -4.60 20.23
CA ARG A 470 22.83 -4.11 20.28
C ARG A 470 23.78 -5.12 19.65
N ALA A 471 24.98 -4.65 19.31
CA ALA A 471 26.04 -5.52 18.79
C ALA A 471 26.38 -6.63 19.82
N ASN A 472 26.60 -7.84 19.31
CA ASN A 472 26.92 -9.04 20.10
C ASN A 472 25.82 -9.42 21.13
N TRP A 473 24.55 -9.06 20.89
CA TRP A 473 23.43 -9.41 21.73
C TRP A 473 22.49 -10.42 21.06
N ASP A 474 21.96 -11.31 21.91
CA ASP A 474 20.89 -12.23 21.57
C ASP A 474 19.61 -11.80 22.30
N VAL A 475 18.61 -11.34 21.57
CA VAL A 475 17.29 -10.99 22.11
C VAL A 475 16.34 -12.15 21.86
N ASN A 476 15.61 -12.58 22.91
CA ASN A 476 14.62 -13.64 22.82
C ASN A 476 13.27 -13.09 23.27
N GLU A 477 12.27 -13.21 22.41
CA GLU A 477 10.89 -12.78 22.65
C GLU A 477 9.91 -13.89 22.25
N THR A 478 8.69 -13.81 22.79
CA THR A 478 7.57 -14.68 22.40
C THR A 478 6.45 -13.83 21.83
N PHE A 479 5.91 -14.22 20.70
CA PHE A 479 4.78 -13.56 20.06
C PHE A 479 3.59 -14.51 19.97
N SER A 480 2.57 -14.31 20.83
CA SER A 480 1.30 -15.02 20.75
C SER A 480 0.45 -14.45 19.62
N LEU A 481 -0.03 -15.34 18.76
CA LEU A 481 -0.87 -15.03 17.60
C LEU A 481 -2.36 -15.37 17.85
N ASP A 482 -2.73 -15.73 19.07
CA ASP A 482 -4.13 -16.00 19.44
C ASP A 482 -4.90 -14.72 19.76
#